data_223f7ae07a0009f60a650ae270fd0188
#
_entry.id   223f7ae07a0009f60a650ae270fd0188
#
_cell.length_a   1.000
_cell.length_b   1.000
_cell.length_c   1.000
_cell.angle_alpha   90.00
_cell.angle_beta   90.00
_cell.angle_gamma   90.00
#
_symmetry.space_group_name_H-M   'P 1'
#
loop_
_entity.id
_entity.type
_entity.pdbx_description
1 polymer ?
#
loop_
_entity_poly.entity_id
_entity_poly.type
_entity_poly.pdbx_seq_one_letter_code
_entity_poly.pdbx_strand_id
1 'polypeptide(L)'
;TLIEYVDDDLAYDGITLRSPLYAQMLHLAHAHIHDSDFVASKFLLNNQEESISREAADLISERYQLSKGNQMTQSEEQLKATYLARILLDYKNAIVEEELKQCNSDLTRPEIKNDISKTLDTMRRIKELCEIQRNLAKHLGDRVVMK
;
A
#
# COMPACT_ATOMS: atom_id res chain seq x y z
N THR A 1 0.50 -6.55 -14.81
CA THR A 1 1.17 -5.22 -14.68
C THR A 1 1.58 -4.96 -13.23
N LEU A 2 2.44 -3.95 -12.99
CA LEU A 2 2.78 -3.54 -11.61
C LEU A 2 1.57 -2.97 -10.88
N ILE A 3 0.64 -2.33 -11.59
CA ILE A 3 -0.59 -1.78 -11.03
C ILE A 3 -1.48 -2.90 -10.50
N GLU A 4 -1.72 -3.95 -11.28
CA GLU A 4 -2.46 -5.14 -10.85
C GLU A 4 -1.80 -5.78 -9.63
N TYR A 5 -0.49 -5.96 -9.68
CA TYR A 5 0.26 -6.57 -8.58
C TYR A 5 0.07 -5.79 -7.26
N VAL A 6 0.13 -4.46 -7.31
CA VAL A 6 -0.07 -3.61 -6.11
C VAL A 6 -1.50 -3.71 -5.60
N ASP A 7 -2.47 -3.61 -6.50
CA ASP A 7 -3.90 -3.63 -6.14
C ASP A 7 -4.31 -4.99 -5.57
N ASP A 8 -3.93 -6.08 -6.22
CA ASP A 8 -4.21 -7.45 -5.78
C ASP A 8 -3.53 -7.77 -4.44
N ASP A 9 -2.26 -7.35 -4.26
CA ASP A 9 -1.50 -7.60 -3.04
C ASP A 9 -2.08 -6.85 -1.83
N LEU A 10 -2.51 -5.61 -2.02
CA LEU A 10 -3.20 -4.84 -0.98
C LEU A 10 -4.58 -5.43 -0.66
N ALA A 11 -5.35 -5.78 -1.69
CA ALA A 11 -6.69 -6.35 -1.54
C ALA A 11 -6.67 -7.72 -0.84
N TYR A 12 -5.65 -8.53 -1.07
CA TYR A 12 -5.48 -9.84 -0.42
C TYR A 12 -5.48 -9.75 1.11
N ASP A 13 -4.85 -8.73 1.68
CA ASP A 13 -4.80 -8.50 3.13
C ASP A 13 -5.90 -7.54 3.62
N GLY A 14 -6.82 -7.09 2.73
CA GLY A 14 -7.87 -6.13 3.06
C GLY A 14 -7.32 -4.76 3.46
N ILE A 15 -6.14 -4.41 2.96
CA ILE A 15 -5.47 -3.13 3.20
C ILE A 15 -5.68 -2.21 2.01
N THR A 16 -5.94 -0.93 2.27
CA THR A 16 -6.05 0.11 1.26
C THR A 16 -5.00 1.18 1.46
N LEU A 17 -4.70 1.94 0.40
CA LEU A 17 -3.82 3.10 0.53
C LEU A 17 -4.48 4.13 1.45
N ARG A 18 -3.72 4.64 2.42
CA ARG A 18 -4.22 5.62 3.40
C ARG A 18 -4.57 6.97 2.79
N SER A 19 -3.80 7.40 1.81
CA SER A 19 -4.12 8.61 1.07
C SER A 19 -5.30 8.34 0.14
N PRO A 20 -6.44 9.01 0.31
CA PRO A 20 -7.58 8.86 -0.59
C PRO A 20 -7.22 9.20 -2.04
N LEU A 21 -6.33 10.17 -2.23
CA LEU A 21 -5.86 10.59 -3.54
C LEU A 21 -5.07 9.46 -4.23
N TYR A 22 -4.11 8.84 -3.54
CA TYR A 22 -3.36 7.72 -4.09
C TYR A 22 -4.22 6.48 -4.32
N ALA A 23 -5.18 6.21 -3.43
CA ALA A 23 -6.15 5.13 -3.61
C ALA A 23 -7.00 5.36 -4.88
N GLN A 24 -7.45 6.58 -5.10
CA GLN A 24 -8.20 6.98 -6.29
C GLN A 24 -7.33 6.86 -7.56
N MET A 25 -6.08 7.34 -7.53
CA MET A 25 -5.14 7.22 -8.64
C MET A 25 -4.84 5.76 -9.00
N LEU A 26 -4.64 4.89 -8.01
CA LEU A 26 -4.43 3.46 -8.22
C LEU A 26 -5.66 2.81 -8.85
N HIS A 27 -6.85 3.08 -8.31
CA HIS A 27 -8.11 2.55 -8.82
C HIS A 27 -8.39 3.00 -10.28
N LEU A 28 -8.17 4.28 -10.58
CA LEU A 28 -8.31 4.81 -11.94
C LEU A 28 -7.32 4.15 -12.90
N ALA A 29 -6.08 4.01 -12.51
CA ALA A 29 -5.07 3.35 -13.32
C ALA A 29 -5.41 1.87 -13.54
N HIS A 30 -5.87 1.15 -12.51
CA HIS A 30 -6.29 -0.25 -12.59
C HIS A 30 -7.46 -0.45 -13.55
N ALA A 31 -8.44 0.45 -13.53
CA ALA A 31 -9.60 0.37 -14.43
C ALA A 31 -9.25 0.45 -15.93
N HIS A 32 -8.10 1.04 -16.27
CA HIS A 32 -7.68 1.31 -17.65
C HIS A 32 -6.48 0.48 -18.14
N ILE A 33 -5.96 -0.46 -17.34
CA ILE A 33 -4.75 -1.24 -17.68
C ILE A 33 -4.89 -2.10 -18.93
N HIS A 34 -6.12 -2.44 -19.33
CA HIS A 34 -6.40 -3.24 -20.53
C HIS A 34 -6.73 -2.40 -21.76
N ASP A 35 -6.76 -1.08 -21.64
CA ASP A 35 -6.99 -0.20 -22.77
C ASP A 35 -5.77 -0.20 -23.70
N SER A 36 -6.03 -0.22 -25.02
CA SER A 36 -4.96 -0.10 -26.00
C SER A 36 -4.22 1.23 -25.81
N ASP A 37 -2.89 1.17 -25.80
CA ASP A 37 -2.00 2.33 -25.64
C ASP A 37 -2.07 3.03 -24.26
N PHE A 38 -2.61 2.36 -23.23
CA PHE A 38 -2.64 2.90 -21.87
C PHE A 38 -1.23 3.11 -21.32
N VAL A 39 -0.95 4.35 -20.94
CA VAL A 39 0.26 4.75 -20.21
C VAL A 39 -0.17 5.51 -18.97
N ALA A 40 -0.04 4.90 -17.80
CA ALA A 40 -0.53 5.43 -16.52
C ALA A 40 -0.09 6.88 -16.25
N SER A 41 1.19 7.21 -16.51
CA SER A 41 1.71 8.56 -16.32
C SER A 41 1.02 9.60 -17.19
N LYS A 42 0.78 9.28 -18.46
CA LYS A 42 0.07 10.18 -19.40
C LYS A 42 -1.40 10.31 -19.04
N PHE A 43 -2.04 9.19 -18.65
CA PHE A 43 -3.43 9.16 -18.27
C PHE A 43 -3.70 10.01 -17.02
N LEU A 44 -2.89 9.85 -15.98
CA LEU A 44 -3.03 10.60 -14.74
C LEU A 44 -2.68 12.09 -14.92
N LEU A 45 -1.66 12.43 -15.72
CA LEU A 45 -1.33 13.83 -16.04
C LEU A 45 -2.46 14.56 -16.75
N ASN A 46 -3.20 13.88 -17.62
CA ASN A 46 -4.30 14.48 -18.39
C ASN A 46 -5.67 14.28 -17.72
N ASN A 47 -5.68 13.87 -16.44
CA ASN A 47 -6.93 13.73 -15.70
C ASN A 47 -7.64 15.07 -15.52
N GLN A 48 -8.98 15.04 -15.59
CA GLN A 48 -9.80 16.26 -15.44
C GLN A 48 -9.78 16.80 -14.00
N GLU A 49 -9.48 15.96 -13.03
CA GLU A 49 -9.35 16.33 -11.64
C GLU A 49 -7.95 16.92 -11.38
N GLU A 50 -7.91 18.21 -11.04
CA GLU A 50 -6.66 18.97 -10.85
C GLU A 50 -5.77 18.38 -9.76
N SER A 51 -6.35 17.82 -8.69
CA SER A 51 -5.61 17.15 -7.61
C SER A 51 -4.80 15.96 -8.11
N ILE A 52 -5.39 15.15 -9.00
CA ILE A 52 -4.75 13.98 -9.61
C ILE A 52 -3.66 14.40 -10.59
N SER A 53 -3.98 15.33 -11.49
CA SER A 53 -3.01 15.75 -12.51
C SER A 53 -1.80 16.48 -11.90
N ARG A 54 -1.99 17.28 -10.85
CA ARG A 54 -0.92 17.94 -10.10
C ARG A 54 -0.02 16.92 -9.41
N GLU A 55 -0.62 15.99 -8.64
CA GLU A 55 0.14 14.96 -7.94
C GLU A 55 0.91 14.05 -8.90
N ALA A 56 0.31 13.70 -10.04
CA ALA A 56 1.01 12.94 -11.09
C ALA A 56 2.22 13.71 -11.65
N ALA A 57 2.10 15.02 -11.83
CA ALA A 57 3.21 15.87 -12.29
C ALA A 57 4.34 15.91 -11.26
N ASP A 58 4.02 16.04 -9.99
CA ASP A 58 4.99 16.06 -8.88
C ASP A 58 5.75 14.73 -8.79
N LEU A 59 5.05 13.60 -8.79
CA LEU A 59 5.65 12.26 -8.77
C LEU A 59 6.57 12.01 -9.98
N ILE A 60 6.20 12.48 -11.16
CA ILE A 60 7.04 12.33 -12.37
C ILE A 60 8.29 13.22 -12.26
N SER A 61 8.14 14.44 -11.74
CA SER A 61 9.26 15.36 -11.54
C SER A 61 10.29 14.79 -10.55
N GLU A 62 9.86 14.25 -9.44
CA GLU A 62 10.73 13.58 -8.45
C GLU A 62 11.48 12.40 -9.06
N ARG A 63 10.81 11.59 -9.88
CA ARG A 63 11.45 10.47 -10.58
C ARG A 63 12.58 10.94 -11.51
N TYR A 64 12.39 12.06 -12.21
CA TYR A 64 13.43 12.62 -13.07
C TYR A 64 14.65 13.12 -12.30
N GLN A 65 14.47 13.63 -11.09
CA GLN A 65 15.57 14.08 -10.24
C GLN A 65 16.37 12.89 -9.67
N LEU A 66 15.70 11.82 -9.28
CA LEU A 66 16.33 10.60 -8.76
C LEU A 66 17.09 9.80 -9.84
N SER A 67 16.62 9.78 -11.08
CA SER A 67 17.23 9.01 -12.16
C SER A 67 18.56 9.59 -12.67
N LYS A 68 18.84 10.87 -12.43
CA LYS A 68 20.12 11.51 -12.79
C LYS A 68 21.31 11.07 -11.93
N GLY A 69 21.07 10.39 -10.81
CA GLY A 69 22.12 9.96 -9.85
C GLY A 69 22.51 8.48 -9.88
N ASN A 70 21.75 7.60 -10.53
CA ASN A 70 21.97 6.15 -10.44
C ASN A 70 21.98 5.49 -11.83
N GLN A 71 23.17 5.17 -12.31
CA GLN A 71 23.34 4.16 -13.37
C GLN A 71 23.23 2.77 -12.74
N MET A 72 22.04 2.17 -12.77
CA MET A 72 21.82 0.81 -12.25
C MET A 72 21.97 -0.23 -13.36
N THR A 73 22.88 -1.16 -13.16
CA THR A 73 23.31 -2.24 -14.08
C THR A 73 22.51 -3.54 -13.95
N GLN A 74 21.43 -3.60 -13.16
CA GLN A 74 20.53 -4.76 -13.08
C GLN A 74 19.27 -4.51 -13.90
N SER A 75 18.65 -5.59 -14.46
CA SER A 75 17.42 -5.42 -15.23
C SER A 75 16.37 -4.68 -14.40
N GLU A 76 15.91 -3.54 -14.90
CA GLU A 76 14.95 -2.66 -14.21
C GLU A 76 13.72 -3.40 -13.70
N GLU A 77 13.30 -4.47 -14.37
CA GLU A 77 12.13 -5.25 -14.03
C GLU A 77 12.32 -6.13 -12.79
N GLN A 78 13.49 -6.77 -12.63
CA GLN A 78 13.79 -7.60 -11.45
C GLN A 78 13.98 -6.75 -10.20
N LEU A 79 14.64 -5.61 -10.33
CA LEU A 79 14.80 -4.66 -9.23
C LEU A 79 13.45 -4.07 -8.80
N LYS A 80 12.62 -3.66 -9.77
CA LYS A 80 11.27 -3.14 -9.50
C LYS A 80 10.41 -4.17 -8.78
N ALA A 81 10.40 -5.44 -9.21
CA ALA A 81 9.60 -6.47 -8.57
C ALA A 81 10.05 -6.76 -7.13
N THR A 82 11.36 -6.89 -6.90
CA THR A 82 11.91 -7.18 -5.55
C THR A 82 11.74 -5.98 -4.61
N TYR A 83 11.98 -4.77 -5.12
CA TYR A 83 11.84 -3.53 -4.33
C TYR A 83 10.40 -3.24 -3.97
N LEU A 84 9.49 -3.39 -4.95
CA LEU A 84 8.07 -3.14 -4.77
C LEU A 84 7.46 -4.08 -3.73
N ALA A 85 7.78 -5.37 -3.83
CA ALA A 85 7.30 -6.34 -2.85
C ALA A 85 7.76 -6.04 -1.42
N ARG A 86 8.97 -5.50 -1.25
CA ARG A 86 9.47 -5.06 0.05
C ARG A 86 8.76 -3.83 0.55
N ILE A 87 8.60 -2.82 -0.31
CA ILE A 87 7.89 -1.57 0.04
C ILE A 87 6.45 -1.88 0.45
N LEU A 88 5.75 -2.74 -0.29
CA LEU A 88 4.39 -3.14 0.05
C LEU A 88 4.32 -3.85 1.39
N LEU A 89 5.28 -4.74 1.68
CA LEU A 89 5.34 -5.44 2.94
C LEU A 89 5.60 -4.48 4.12
N ASP A 90 6.54 -3.56 3.97
CA ASP A 90 6.85 -2.53 4.97
C ASP A 90 5.63 -1.60 5.19
N TYR A 91 4.95 -1.22 4.10
CA TYR A 91 3.73 -0.41 4.16
C TYR A 91 2.60 -1.12 4.90
N LYS A 92 2.30 -2.37 4.56
CA LYS A 92 1.28 -3.18 5.23
C LYS A 92 1.58 -3.34 6.72
N ASN A 93 2.82 -3.65 7.05
CA ASN A 93 3.23 -3.80 8.45
C ASN A 93 3.02 -2.51 9.24
N ALA A 94 3.39 -1.36 8.68
CA ALA A 94 3.19 -0.06 9.33
C ALA A 94 1.70 0.24 9.58
N ILE A 95 0.82 -0.09 8.63
CA ILE A 95 -0.64 0.07 8.80
C ILE A 95 -1.16 -0.82 9.91
N VAL A 96 -0.80 -2.11 9.90
CA VAL A 96 -1.25 -3.07 10.91
C VAL A 96 -0.78 -2.68 12.30
N GLU A 97 0.46 -2.24 12.46
CA GLU A 97 1.00 -1.77 13.74
C GLU A 97 0.25 -0.54 14.26
N GLU A 98 -0.07 0.40 13.38
CA GLU A 98 -0.81 1.60 13.79
C GLU A 98 -2.25 1.29 14.16
N GLU A 99 -2.94 0.41 13.40
CA GLU A 99 -4.29 -0.03 13.76
C GLU A 99 -4.30 -0.81 15.09
N LEU A 100 -3.32 -1.68 15.32
CA LEU A 100 -3.17 -2.39 16.60
C LEU A 100 -2.99 -1.41 17.76
N LYS A 101 -2.15 -0.40 17.58
CA LYS A 101 -1.94 0.65 18.58
C LYS A 101 -3.23 1.43 18.85
N GLN A 102 -3.99 1.75 17.80
CA GLN A 102 -5.29 2.43 17.94
C GLN A 102 -6.30 1.56 18.67
N CYS A 103 -6.47 0.29 18.29
CA CYS A 103 -7.40 -0.63 18.94
C CYS A 103 -7.06 -0.84 20.42
N ASN A 104 -5.78 -0.97 20.77
CA ASN A 104 -5.34 -1.08 22.16
C ASN A 104 -5.64 0.20 22.96
N SER A 105 -5.47 1.37 22.36
CA SER A 105 -5.85 2.66 22.96
C SER A 105 -7.36 2.74 23.16
N ASP A 106 -8.14 2.29 22.19
CA ASP A 106 -9.59 2.32 22.24
C ASP A 106 -10.16 1.45 23.37
N LEU A 107 -9.54 0.30 23.68
CA LEU A 107 -9.94 -0.55 24.81
C LEU A 107 -9.82 0.16 26.17
N THR A 108 -9.01 1.21 26.27
CA THR A 108 -8.86 1.99 27.50
C THR A 108 -9.92 3.09 27.65
N ARG A 109 -10.62 3.43 26.57
CA ARG A 109 -11.65 4.48 26.57
C ARG A 109 -12.92 4.04 27.32
N PRO A 110 -13.49 4.88 28.19
CA PRO A 110 -14.69 4.53 28.96
C PRO A 110 -15.89 4.14 28.08
N GLU A 111 -16.04 4.76 26.91
CA GLU A 111 -17.13 4.54 25.95
C GLU A 111 -17.10 3.12 25.35
N ILE A 112 -15.92 2.52 25.26
CA ILE A 112 -15.71 1.16 24.76
C ILE A 112 -15.66 0.19 25.94
N LYS A 113 -14.91 0.51 26.99
CA LYS A 113 -14.75 -0.33 28.17
C LYS A 113 -16.06 -0.65 28.88
N ASN A 114 -17.02 0.28 28.88
CA ASN A 114 -18.32 0.13 29.50
C ASN A 114 -19.36 -0.52 28.57
N ASP A 115 -19.04 -0.77 27.32
CA ASP A 115 -19.90 -1.41 26.31
C ASP A 115 -19.29 -2.77 25.91
N ILE A 116 -19.91 -3.84 26.37
CA ILE A 116 -19.43 -5.22 26.14
C ILE A 116 -19.35 -5.53 24.64
N SER A 117 -20.34 -5.08 23.85
CA SER A 117 -20.35 -5.34 22.39
C SER A 117 -19.17 -4.67 21.70
N LYS A 118 -18.93 -3.39 21.99
CA LYS A 118 -17.79 -2.63 21.42
C LYS A 118 -16.45 -3.21 21.87
N THR A 119 -16.34 -3.63 23.11
CA THR A 119 -15.14 -4.29 23.63
C THR A 119 -14.85 -5.59 22.87
N LEU A 120 -15.87 -6.43 22.67
CA LEU A 120 -15.72 -7.68 21.93
C LEU A 120 -15.35 -7.45 20.46
N ASP A 121 -15.96 -6.46 19.82
CA ASP A 121 -15.65 -6.12 18.42
C ASP A 121 -14.21 -5.60 18.27
N THR A 122 -13.77 -4.77 19.21
CA THR A 122 -12.37 -4.29 19.22
C THR A 122 -11.38 -5.43 19.46
N MET A 123 -11.67 -6.36 20.37
CA MET A 123 -10.84 -7.54 20.61
C MET A 123 -10.80 -8.47 19.40
N ARG A 124 -11.93 -8.65 18.70
CA ARG A 124 -11.98 -9.41 17.44
C ARG A 124 -11.09 -8.78 16.39
N ARG A 125 -11.16 -7.46 16.25
CA ARG A 125 -10.30 -6.72 15.30
C ARG A 125 -8.81 -6.86 15.64
N ILE A 126 -8.43 -6.78 16.92
CA ILE A 126 -7.06 -7.01 17.37
C ILE A 126 -6.59 -8.42 16.97
N LYS A 127 -7.43 -9.44 17.15
CA LYS A 127 -7.08 -10.82 16.76
C LYS A 127 -6.82 -10.94 15.27
N GLU A 128 -7.69 -10.36 14.44
CA GLU A 128 -7.52 -10.35 12.97
C GLU A 128 -6.21 -9.66 12.57
N LEU A 129 -5.93 -8.49 13.14
CA LEU A 129 -4.70 -7.74 12.88
C LEU A 129 -3.44 -8.52 13.31
N CYS A 130 -3.48 -9.22 14.44
CA CYS A 130 -2.39 -10.08 14.88
C CYS A 130 -2.17 -11.27 13.93
N GLU A 131 -3.22 -11.81 13.33
CA GLU A 131 -3.10 -12.88 12.32
C GLU A 131 -2.47 -12.35 11.04
N ILE A 132 -2.87 -11.17 10.56
CA ILE A 132 -2.26 -10.49 9.42
C ILE A 132 -0.78 -10.23 9.70
N GLN A 133 -0.44 -9.64 10.85
CA GLN A 133 0.94 -9.36 11.24
C GLN A 133 1.81 -10.62 11.25
N ARG A 134 1.28 -11.73 11.76
CA ARG A 134 1.98 -13.02 11.76
C ARG A 134 2.25 -13.54 10.35
N ASN A 135 1.29 -13.37 9.44
CA ASN A 135 1.44 -13.78 8.05
C ASN A 135 2.46 -12.91 7.32
N LEU A 136 2.43 -11.58 7.53
CA LEU A 136 3.44 -10.66 6.99
C LEU A 136 4.85 -11.01 7.50
N ALA A 137 5.00 -11.34 8.77
CA ALA A 137 6.28 -11.74 9.37
C ALA A 137 6.84 -13.03 8.77
N LYS A 138 6.00 -14.01 8.41
CA LYS A 138 6.44 -15.23 7.70
C LYS A 138 7.04 -14.88 6.34
N HIS A 139 6.38 -14.02 5.57
CA HIS A 139 6.88 -13.56 4.27
C HIS A 139 8.19 -12.75 4.37
N LEU A 140 8.41 -12.04 5.47
CA LEU A 140 9.70 -11.40 5.78
C LEU A 140 10.79 -12.45 6.07
N GLY A 141 10.49 -13.48 6.86
CA GLY A 141 11.41 -14.55 7.22
C GLY A 141 11.85 -15.38 6.03
N ASP A 142 10.93 -15.78 5.16
CA ASP A 142 11.21 -16.59 3.97
C ASP A 142 12.11 -15.86 2.95
N ARG A 143 12.09 -14.53 2.94
CA ARG A 143 12.95 -13.71 2.05
C ARG A 143 14.35 -13.44 2.60
N VAL A 144 14.54 -13.50 3.91
CA VAL A 144 15.87 -13.35 4.54
C VAL A 144 16.71 -14.59 4.33
N VAL A 145 16.09 -15.75 4.14
CA VAL A 145 16.77 -17.05 3.95
C VAL A 145 17.18 -17.31 2.50
N MET A 146 16.68 -16.52 1.54
CA MET A 146 17.03 -16.65 0.11
C MET A 146 18.18 -15.69 -0.31
N LYS A 147 19.24 -15.60 0.49
CA LYS A 147 20.52 -14.99 0.11
C LYS A 147 21.53 -16.03 -0.27
#